data_330c909a96293d1a862e0f2855d7d2b4
#
_entry.id   330c909a96293d1a862e0f2855d7d2b4
#
_cell.length_a   1.000
_cell.length_b   1.000
_cell.length_c   1.000
_cell.angle_alpha   90.00
_cell.angle_beta   90.00
_cell.angle_gamma   90.00
#
_symmetry.space_group_name_H-M   'P 1'
#
loop_
_entity.id
_entity.type
_entity.pdbx_description
1 polymer ?
#
loop_
_entity_poly.entity_id
_entity_poly.type
_entity_poly.pdbx_seq_one_letter_code
_entity_poly.pdbx_strand_id
1 'polypeptide(L)'
;MIRRREFITLLGGAAWPLAAGAQQGNRVRRIGVLISGDENDPVWKPRLSAFTQALAGLGWTDGRNMRLDLRWYGADINRMRALAQELVGLQPDIIMTQATPPTAALQQETRTIPIVTSVAEPVASGVVPRLDRPNRSRQLRSQFGRQVA
;
A
#
# COMPACT_ATOMS: atom_id res chain seq x y z
N MET A 1 -37.14 44.01 27.10
CA MET A 1 -36.31 43.06 27.88
C MET A 1 -35.75 42.03 26.91
N ILE A 2 -34.49 42.11 26.59
CA ILE A 2 -33.79 41.15 25.74
C ILE A 2 -33.40 39.96 26.63
N ARG A 3 -33.95 38.79 26.33
CA ARG A 3 -33.69 37.57 27.09
C ARG A 3 -32.26 37.08 26.81
N ARG A 4 -31.43 37.01 27.85
CA ARG A 4 -30.04 36.58 27.86
C ARG A 4 -29.80 35.09 27.40
N ARG A 5 -30.73 34.43 26.76
CA ARG A 5 -30.68 33.00 26.43
C ARG A 5 -30.35 32.67 24.96
N GLU A 6 -30.25 33.66 24.09
CA GLU A 6 -30.00 33.39 22.67
C GLU A 6 -28.54 33.60 22.23
N PHE A 7 -27.63 33.97 23.14
CA PHE A 7 -26.24 34.27 22.77
C PHE A 7 -25.27 33.07 22.89
N ILE A 8 -25.73 31.90 23.36
CA ILE A 8 -24.83 30.74 23.62
C ILE A 8 -24.85 29.71 22.47
N THR A 9 -25.76 29.82 21.51
CA THR A 9 -25.91 28.82 20.43
C THR A 9 -25.09 29.11 19.18
N LEU A 10 -24.37 30.21 19.06
CA LEU A 10 -23.61 30.62 17.87
C LEU A 10 -22.09 30.38 17.93
N LEU A 11 -21.55 29.93 19.06
CA LEU A 11 -20.11 29.69 19.24
C LEU A 11 -19.73 28.20 19.26
N GLY A 12 -20.67 27.27 19.09
CA GLY A 12 -20.43 25.82 19.18
C GLY A 12 -20.13 25.13 17.82
N GLY A 13 -20.24 25.82 16.71
CA GLY A 13 -20.26 25.17 15.38
C GLY A 13 -18.96 25.15 14.59
N ALA A 14 -17.91 25.85 15.01
CA ALA A 14 -16.72 26.05 14.17
C ALA A 14 -15.46 25.26 14.57
N ALA A 15 -15.49 24.46 15.63
CA ALA A 15 -14.29 23.81 16.17
C ALA A 15 -14.09 22.33 15.73
N TRP A 16 -14.98 21.75 14.96
CA TRP A 16 -14.90 20.31 14.62
C TRP A 16 -14.08 19.88 13.41
N PRO A 17 -13.75 20.70 12.42
CA PRO A 17 -12.92 20.19 11.31
C PRO A 17 -11.41 20.18 11.59
N LEU A 18 -10.91 20.85 12.65
CA LEU A 18 -9.47 20.91 12.93
C LEU A 18 -8.93 19.68 13.70
N ALA A 19 -9.76 18.96 14.43
CA ALA A 19 -9.32 17.79 15.19
C ALA A 19 -9.13 16.54 14.30
N ALA A 20 -9.82 16.42 13.18
CA ALA A 20 -9.70 15.27 12.27
C ALA A 20 -8.38 15.27 11.49
N GLY A 21 -7.81 16.45 11.19
CA GLY A 21 -6.54 16.58 10.51
C GLY A 21 -5.31 16.28 11.40
N ALA A 22 -5.41 16.56 12.71
CA ALA A 22 -4.32 16.36 13.65
C ALA A 22 -4.09 14.86 13.99
N GLN A 23 -5.12 14.03 13.92
CA GLN A 23 -5.00 12.59 14.19
C GLN A 23 -4.39 11.79 13.04
N GLN A 24 -4.42 12.31 11.81
CA GLN A 24 -3.75 11.67 10.67
C GLN A 24 -2.23 11.88 10.65
N GLY A 25 -1.72 12.89 11.37
CA GLY A 25 -0.29 13.22 11.41
C GLY A 25 0.57 12.27 12.25
N ASN A 26 -0.02 11.49 13.17
CA ASN A 26 0.73 10.67 14.13
C ASN A 26 0.64 9.14 13.86
N ARG A 27 -0.04 8.73 12.78
CA ARG A 27 -0.13 7.31 12.42
C ARG A 27 1.14 6.88 11.70
N VAL A 28 1.85 5.91 12.28
CA VAL A 28 2.96 5.23 11.60
C VAL A 28 2.42 4.50 10.38
N ARG A 29 2.89 4.85 9.19
CA ARG A 29 2.52 4.20 7.93
C ARG A 29 3.25 2.88 7.79
N ARG A 30 2.55 1.84 7.37
CA ARG A 30 3.14 0.53 7.16
C ARG A 30 3.26 0.24 5.67
N ILE A 31 4.47 -0.10 5.22
CA ILE A 31 4.77 -0.46 3.85
C ILE A 31 5.20 -1.93 3.84
N GLY A 32 4.45 -2.79 3.17
CA GLY A 32 4.85 -4.16 2.90
C GLY A 32 5.70 -4.22 1.63
N VAL A 33 6.73 -5.04 1.61
CA VAL A 33 7.56 -5.28 0.42
C VAL A 33 7.77 -6.76 0.22
N LEU A 34 7.33 -7.28 -0.93
CA LEU A 34 7.48 -8.68 -1.33
C LEU A 34 8.42 -8.77 -2.52
N ILE A 35 9.62 -9.31 -2.33
CA ILE A 35 10.67 -9.38 -3.35
C ILE A 35 11.31 -10.75 -3.43
N SER A 36 11.82 -11.07 -4.64
CA SER A 36 12.63 -12.27 -4.90
C SER A 36 14.04 -12.12 -4.31
N GLY A 37 14.76 -13.22 -4.22
CA GLY A 37 16.11 -13.25 -3.68
C GLY A 37 16.12 -13.38 -2.17
N ASP A 38 17.19 -12.94 -1.56
CA ASP A 38 17.38 -12.96 -0.12
C ASP A 38 17.95 -11.62 0.39
N GLU A 39 17.96 -11.47 1.68
CA GLU A 39 18.43 -10.27 2.39
C GLU A 39 19.89 -9.90 2.07
N ASN A 40 20.73 -10.87 1.69
CA ASN A 40 22.14 -10.67 1.38
C ASN A 40 22.43 -10.48 -0.12
N ASP A 41 21.40 -10.55 -0.95
CA ASP A 41 21.52 -10.42 -2.40
C ASP A 41 22.18 -9.08 -2.77
N PRO A 42 23.34 -9.11 -3.46
CA PRO A 42 24.09 -7.90 -3.82
C PRO A 42 23.34 -6.98 -4.80
N VAL A 43 22.33 -7.50 -5.51
CA VAL A 43 21.50 -6.71 -6.44
C VAL A 43 20.46 -5.90 -5.65
N TRP A 44 19.94 -6.47 -4.57
CA TRP A 44 18.84 -5.85 -3.82
C TRP A 44 19.30 -4.85 -2.77
N LYS A 45 20.43 -5.09 -2.12
CA LYS A 45 20.97 -4.17 -1.10
C LYS A 45 21.07 -2.71 -1.58
N PRO A 46 21.68 -2.40 -2.74
CA PRO A 46 21.76 -1.02 -3.22
C PRO A 46 20.39 -0.42 -3.55
N ARG A 47 19.49 -1.22 -4.12
CA ARG A 47 18.14 -0.77 -4.50
C ARG A 47 17.31 -0.44 -3.28
N LEU A 48 17.37 -1.29 -2.27
CA LEU A 48 16.67 -1.06 -1.01
C LEU A 48 17.21 0.15 -0.27
N SER A 49 18.54 0.31 -0.26
CA SER A 49 19.21 1.49 0.32
C SER A 49 18.76 2.78 -0.41
N ALA A 50 18.78 2.79 -1.74
CA ALA A 50 18.33 3.94 -2.52
C ALA A 50 16.84 4.25 -2.26
N PHE A 51 16.00 3.23 -2.15
CA PHE A 51 14.58 3.37 -1.83
C PHE A 51 14.36 4.00 -0.45
N THR A 52 15.03 3.48 0.57
CA THR A 52 14.92 4.03 1.95
C THR A 52 15.48 5.43 2.06
N GLN A 53 16.57 5.75 1.34
CA GLN A 53 17.13 7.11 1.27
C GLN A 53 16.17 8.08 0.57
N ALA A 54 15.53 7.67 -0.52
CA ALA A 54 14.53 8.48 -1.21
C ALA A 54 13.32 8.78 -0.31
N LEU A 55 12.86 7.79 0.43
CA LEU A 55 11.79 7.96 1.42
C LEU A 55 12.21 8.92 2.54
N ALA A 56 13.43 8.79 3.03
CA ALA A 56 13.98 9.70 4.06
C ALA A 56 14.06 11.15 3.55
N GLY A 57 14.46 11.35 2.29
CA GLY A 57 14.44 12.67 1.63
C GLY A 57 13.02 13.27 1.52
N LEU A 58 11.99 12.45 1.50
CA LEU A 58 10.58 12.85 1.53
C LEU A 58 10.01 12.97 2.97
N GLY A 59 10.85 12.81 3.99
CA GLY A 59 10.46 12.89 5.39
C GLY A 59 9.94 11.58 6.00
N TRP A 60 10.03 10.45 5.28
CA TRP A 60 9.62 9.14 5.78
C TRP A 60 10.82 8.36 6.31
N THR A 61 10.79 8.02 7.59
CA THR A 61 11.88 7.29 8.25
C THR A 61 11.33 6.05 8.94
N ASP A 62 11.95 4.90 8.61
CA ASP A 62 11.59 3.63 9.22
C ASP A 62 11.84 3.66 10.74
N GLY A 63 10.90 3.11 11.50
CA GLY A 63 10.92 3.14 12.97
C GLY A 63 10.44 4.46 13.60
N ARG A 64 10.21 5.52 12.82
CA ARG A 64 9.74 6.82 13.31
C ARG A 64 8.28 7.10 12.89
N ASN A 65 8.04 7.35 11.63
CA ASN A 65 6.72 7.65 11.07
C ASN A 65 6.30 6.66 9.98
N MET A 66 7.15 5.72 9.66
CA MET A 66 6.96 4.63 8.71
C MET A 66 7.48 3.33 9.32
N ARG A 67 6.94 2.20 8.90
CA ARG A 67 7.44 0.85 9.16
C ARG A 67 7.53 0.09 7.86
N LEU A 68 8.69 -0.49 7.59
CA LEU A 68 8.98 -1.27 6.40
C LEU A 68 8.99 -2.76 6.75
N ASP A 69 8.02 -3.51 6.26
CA ASP A 69 7.91 -4.96 6.43
C ASP A 69 8.38 -5.68 5.17
N LEU A 70 9.65 -6.10 5.16
CA LEU A 70 10.28 -6.81 4.04
C LEU A 70 10.04 -8.30 4.11
N ARG A 71 9.72 -8.92 2.97
CA ARG A 71 9.59 -10.37 2.82
C ARG A 71 10.33 -10.85 1.58
N TRP A 72 11.20 -11.82 1.79
CA TRP A 72 12.03 -12.43 0.76
C TRP A 72 11.52 -13.82 0.45
N TYR A 73 11.07 -14.06 -0.77
CA TYR A 73 10.54 -15.36 -1.15
C TYR A 73 11.53 -16.25 -1.91
N GLY A 74 12.74 -15.74 -2.24
CA GLY A 74 13.71 -16.49 -3.04
C GLY A 74 13.17 -16.76 -4.45
N ALA A 75 13.17 -18.03 -4.84
CA ALA A 75 12.58 -18.51 -6.09
C ALA A 75 11.38 -19.46 -5.83
N ASP A 76 10.91 -19.56 -4.59
CA ASP A 76 9.86 -20.51 -4.20
C ASP A 76 8.47 -19.86 -4.29
N ILE A 77 7.64 -20.39 -5.19
CA ILE A 77 6.28 -19.91 -5.44
C ILE A 77 5.35 -20.15 -4.24
N ASN A 78 5.51 -21.26 -3.53
CA ASN A 78 4.67 -21.54 -2.36
C ASN A 78 5.01 -20.60 -1.20
N ARG A 79 6.30 -20.37 -0.98
CA ARG A 79 6.77 -19.37 -0.02
C ARG A 79 6.30 -17.97 -0.40
N MET A 80 6.34 -17.60 -1.67
CA MET A 80 5.84 -16.33 -2.16
C MET A 80 4.37 -16.12 -1.80
N ARG A 81 3.51 -17.13 -2.02
CA ARG A 81 2.09 -17.07 -1.68
C ARG A 81 1.86 -16.94 -0.18
N ALA A 82 2.55 -17.75 0.62
CA ALA A 82 2.47 -17.67 2.08
C ALA A 82 2.87 -16.30 2.60
N LEU A 83 3.95 -15.72 2.09
CA LEU A 83 4.41 -14.39 2.47
C LEU A 83 3.49 -13.27 1.96
N ALA A 84 2.83 -13.44 0.82
CA ALA A 84 1.79 -12.52 0.35
C ALA A 84 0.60 -12.49 1.32
N GLN A 85 0.13 -13.65 1.79
CA GLN A 85 -0.93 -13.76 2.79
C GLN A 85 -0.51 -13.12 4.11
N GLU A 86 0.71 -13.39 4.57
CA GLU A 86 1.26 -12.79 5.79
C GLU A 86 1.30 -11.27 5.71
N LEU A 87 1.84 -10.70 4.61
CA LEU A 87 1.90 -9.25 4.41
C LEU A 87 0.52 -8.61 4.40
N VAL A 88 -0.44 -9.21 3.70
CA VAL A 88 -1.82 -8.72 3.68
C VAL A 88 -2.44 -8.78 5.07
N GLY A 89 -2.16 -9.83 5.83
CA GLY A 89 -2.61 -9.97 7.23
C GLY A 89 -2.10 -8.88 8.17
N LEU A 90 -0.95 -8.29 7.88
CA LEU A 90 -0.40 -7.14 8.62
C LEU A 90 -1.16 -5.82 8.36
N GLN A 91 -2.08 -5.81 7.40
CA GLN A 91 -2.88 -4.63 7.01
C GLN A 91 -2.02 -3.38 6.71
N PRO A 92 -1.02 -3.47 5.81
CA PRO A 92 -0.20 -2.33 5.46
C PRO A 92 -1.01 -1.27 4.70
N ASP A 93 -0.54 -0.03 4.72
CA ASP A 93 -1.14 1.06 3.96
C ASP A 93 -0.90 0.89 2.44
N ILE A 94 0.20 0.22 2.08
CA ILE A 94 0.61 -0.07 0.70
C ILE A 94 1.51 -1.29 0.66
N ILE A 95 1.44 -2.07 -0.43
CA ILE A 95 2.38 -3.16 -0.67
C ILE A 95 3.15 -2.88 -1.97
N MET A 96 4.46 -3.04 -1.90
CA MET A 96 5.34 -2.95 -3.06
C MET A 96 5.85 -4.33 -3.46
N THR A 97 5.93 -4.56 -4.74
CA THR A 97 6.48 -5.81 -5.28
C THR A 97 7.09 -5.59 -6.66
N GLN A 98 7.72 -6.62 -7.20
CA GLN A 98 8.32 -6.62 -8.52
C GLN A 98 7.96 -7.90 -9.25
N ALA A 99 7.74 -7.81 -10.55
CA ALA A 99 7.32 -8.89 -11.43
C ALA A 99 5.83 -9.30 -11.29
N THR A 100 5.36 -10.03 -12.29
CA THR A 100 3.95 -10.44 -12.41
C THR A 100 3.52 -11.48 -11.38
N PRO A 101 4.29 -12.55 -11.08
CA PRO A 101 3.83 -13.59 -10.17
C PRO A 101 3.49 -13.11 -8.75
N PRO A 102 4.35 -12.34 -8.05
CA PRO A 102 4.01 -11.84 -6.73
C PRO A 102 2.90 -10.79 -6.77
N THR A 103 2.82 -10.00 -7.85
CA THR A 103 1.70 -9.06 -8.02
C THR A 103 0.38 -9.79 -8.11
N ALA A 104 0.29 -10.85 -8.91
CA ALA A 104 -0.91 -11.67 -9.03
C ALA A 104 -1.28 -12.35 -7.71
N ALA A 105 -0.30 -12.89 -6.98
CA ALA A 105 -0.51 -13.48 -5.66
C ALA A 105 -1.12 -12.46 -4.68
N LEU A 106 -0.55 -11.27 -4.58
CA LEU A 106 -1.07 -10.19 -3.74
C LEU A 106 -2.48 -9.75 -4.14
N GLN A 107 -2.78 -9.67 -5.44
CA GLN A 107 -4.11 -9.31 -5.94
C GLN A 107 -5.18 -10.37 -5.61
N GLN A 108 -4.79 -11.63 -5.42
CA GLN A 108 -5.69 -12.67 -4.93
C GLN A 108 -6.03 -12.50 -3.44
N GLU A 109 -5.07 -12.04 -2.64
CA GLU A 109 -5.22 -11.93 -1.19
C GLU A 109 -5.87 -10.62 -0.74
N THR A 110 -5.72 -9.52 -1.50
CA THR A 110 -6.31 -8.24 -1.13
C THR A 110 -6.95 -7.51 -2.30
N ARG A 111 -7.99 -6.73 -2.00
CA ARG A 111 -8.67 -5.83 -2.95
C ARG A 111 -8.74 -4.39 -2.47
N THR A 112 -8.31 -4.16 -1.26
CA THR A 112 -8.41 -2.87 -0.58
C THR A 112 -7.05 -2.23 -0.40
N ILE A 113 -5.99 -3.03 -0.21
CA ILE A 113 -4.63 -2.52 -0.03
C ILE A 113 -4.04 -2.18 -1.41
N PRO A 114 -3.56 -0.94 -1.63
CA PRO A 114 -2.89 -0.56 -2.86
C PRO A 114 -1.63 -1.39 -3.08
N ILE A 115 -1.42 -1.88 -4.30
CA ILE A 115 -0.23 -2.61 -4.72
C ILE A 115 0.52 -1.76 -5.74
N VAL A 116 1.76 -1.41 -5.42
CA VAL A 116 2.70 -0.78 -6.35
C VAL A 116 3.61 -1.86 -6.90
N THR A 117 3.66 -1.98 -8.20
CA THR A 117 4.45 -3.02 -8.87
C THR A 117 5.29 -2.44 -9.99
N SER A 118 6.47 -3.02 -10.18
CA SER A 118 7.31 -2.81 -11.36
C SER A 118 7.25 -4.06 -12.22
N VAL A 119 6.53 -3.99 -13.32
CA VAL A 119 6.43 -5.07 -14.32
C VAL A 119 6.80 -4.52 -15.70
N ALA A 120 7.44 -5.33 -16.51
CA ALA A 120 7.90 -4.90 -17.83
C ALA A 120 6.74 -4.58 -18.78
N GLU A 121 5.69 -5.41 -18.74
CA GLU A 121 4.52 -5.31 -19.64
C GLU A 121 3.22 -5.34 -18.82
N PRO A 122 2.86 -4.24 -18.13
CA PRO A 122 1.76 -4.27 -17.16
C PRO A 122 0.39 -4.52 -17.81
N VAL A 123 0.18 -4.11 -19.05
CA VAL A 123 -1.07 -4.36 -19.78
C VAL A 123 -1.10 -5.77 -20.36
N ALA A 124 -0.02 -6.20 -21.04
CA ALA A 124 0.08 -7.54 -21.62
C ALA A 124 0.06 -8.65 -20.56
N SER A 125 0.62 -8.39 -19.38
CA SER A 125 0.58 -9.32 -18.23
C SER A 125 -0.75 -9.32 -17.47
N GLY A 126 -1.70 -8.45 -17.82
CA GLY A 126 -3.00 -8.35 -17.17
C GLY A 126 -2.99 -7.70 -15.78
N VAL A 127 -1.87 -7.13 -15.35
CA VAL A 127 -1.74 -6.46 -14.05
C VAL A 127 -2.61 -5.19 -14.01
N VAL A 128 -2.63 -4.45 -15.12
CA VAL A 128 -3.52 -3.30 -15.30
C VAL A 128 -4.22 -3.38 -16.65
N PRO A 129 -5.50 -2.99 -16.77
CA PRO A 129 -6.22 -3.05 -18.04
C PRO A 129 -5.72 -1.99 -19.04
N ARG A 130 -5.23 -0.86 -18.56
CA ARG A 130 -4.72 0.27 -19.37
C ARG A 130 -3.78 1.12 -18.54
N LEU A 131 -2.76 1.72 -19.19
CA LEU A 131 -1.78 2.58 -18.51
C LEU A 131 -2.33 3.96 -18.14
N ASP A 132 -3.32 4.46 -18.89
CA ASP A 132 -3.95 5.76 -18.67
C ASP A 132 -4.95 5.76 -17.50
N ARG A 133 -5.33 4.58 -17.01
CA ARG A 133 -6.25 4.42 -15.89
C ARG A 133 -5.71 3.40 -14.91
N PRO A 134 -4.98 3.83 -13.86
CA PRO A 134 -4.51 2.92 -12.81
C PRO A 134 -5.72 2.25 -12.16
N ASN A 135 -5.74 0.94 -12.22
CA ASN A 135 -6.84 0.14 -11.71
C ASN A 135 -6.80 0.08 -10.18
N ARG A 136 -7.90 0.43 -9.55
CA ARG A 136 -8.16 -0.04 -8.19
C ARG A 136 -8.49 -1.53 -8.31
N SER A 137 -7.86 -2.36 -7.49
CA SER A 137 -7.91 -3.83 -7.48
C SER A 137 -9.31 -4.46 -7.60
N ARG A 138 -10.36 -3.65 -7.54
CA ARG A 138 -11.75 -4.06 -7.67
C ARG A 138 -12.20 -4.41 -9.11
N GLN A 139 -11.52 -3.87 -10.15
CA GLN A 139 -11.97 -4.04 -11.54
C GLN A 139 -11.42 -5.31 -12.22
N LEU A 140 -10.30 -5.86 -11.76
CA LEU A 140 -9.70 -7.05 -12.38
C LEU A 140 -10.54 -8.33 -12.22
N ARG A 141 -11.31 -8.44 -11.15
CA ARG A 141 -12.14 -9.65 -10.91
C ARG A 141 -13.32 -9.82 -11.89
N SER A 142 -13.85 -8.73 -12.42
CA SER A 142 -14.99 -8.84 -13.34
C SER A 142 -14.60 -9.32 -14.74
N GLN A 143 -13.33 -9.18 -15.12
CA GLN A 143 -12.87 -9.62 -16.43
C GLN A 143 -12.40 -11.08 -16.45
N PHE A 144 -11.78 -11.56 -15.38
CA PHE A 144 -11.37 -12.98 -15.27
C PHE A 144 -12.55 -13.95 -15.04
N GLY A 145 -13.65 -13.49 -14.46
CA GLY A 145 -14.84 -14.30 -14.24
C GLY A 145 -15.66 -14.62 -15.50
N ARG A 146 -15.39 -14.00 -16.64
CA ARG A 146 -16.10 -14.23 -17.91
C ARG A 146 -15.38 -15.14 -18.90
N GLN A 147 -14.13 -15.52 -18.62
CA GLN A 147 -13.34 -16.37 -19.52
C GLN A 147 -13.30 -17.84 -19.10
N VAL A 148 -13.99 -18.22 -18.02
CA VAL A 148 -14.09 -19.60 -17.54
C VAL A 148 -15.59 -19.98 -17.48
N ALA A 149 -16.22 -19.95 -18.62
CA ALA A 149 -17.53 -20.55 -18.86
C ALA A 149 -17.51 -21.20 -20.23
#